data_a580e15bb0f9840bcbdba5c38150e258
#
_entry.id   a580e15bb0f9840bcbdba5c38150e258
#
_cell.length_a   1.000
_cell.length_b   1.000
_cell.length_c   1.000
_cell.angle_alpha   90.00
_cell.angle_beta   90.00
_cell.angle_gamma   90.00
#
_symmetry.space_group_name_H-M   'P 1'
#
loop_
_entity.id
_entity.type
_entity.pdbx_description
1 polymer ?
#
loop_
_entity_poly.entity_id
_entity_poly.type
_entity_poly.pdbx_seq_one_letter_code
_entity_poly.pdbx_strand_id
1 'polypeptide(L)'
;NSSLLRTPLLHSKVMEYFDRVLIQSPDSINQGLDQLFDKIGSNEEMFRYWLVTMFKKYAESKVMGMDAVMIHLAKSYYLTGRADWITEEYRKQLNEEVAYLQHSLIGKQAPPIEGIVDTLMQPIYLDQIPAQYTLLFIYDPDCGHCKKSIEKLEEMDSELYELGIQVFALCTTTDVPRWKKFVSDANPEWIHAIDPSGKSYFRVYYNVRSTPQVYLLDESKTILAKKLDIDQFIDLVRNREGI
;
A
#
# COMPACT_ATOMS: atom_id res chain seq x y z
N ASN A 1 -25.96 -7.83 24.63
CA ASN A 1 -26.15 -9.10 25.31
C ASN A 1 -25.22 -10.15 24.67
N SER A 2 -24.17 -10.54 25.42
CA SER A 2 -23.12 -11.48 24.95
C SER A 2 -23.68 -12.84 24.53
N SER A 3 -24.89 -13.23 24.98
CA SER A 3 -25.52 -14.48 24.55
C SER A 3 -25.75 -14.54 23.04
N LEU A 4 -25.88 -13.39 22.36
CA LEU A 4 -26.04 -13.31 20.91
C LEU A 4 -24.75 -13.72 20.14
N LEU A 5 -23.56 -13.62 20.76
CA LEU A 5 -22.32 -14.11 20.15
C LEU A 5 -22.31 -15.63 19.96
N ARG A 6 -23.12 -16.33 20.74
CA ARG A 6 -23.27 -17.78 20.63
C ARG A 6 -24.24 -18.21 19.52
N THR A 7 -24.82 -17.26 18.80
CA THR A 7 -25.71 -17.51 17.69
C THR A 7 -25.06 -17.04 16.37
N PRO A 8 -25.18 -17.78 15.28
CA PRO A 8 -24.61 -17.38 14.00
C PRO A 8 -25.31 -16.14 13.40
N LEU A 9 -26.49 -15.79 13.90
CA LEU A 9 -27.31 -14.69 13.39
C LEU A 9 -26.64 -13.33 13.52
N LEU A 10 -26.09 -13.01 14.70
CA LEU A 10 -25.45 -11.71 14.93
C LEU A 10 -24.22 -11.55 14.05
N HIS A 11 -23.37 -12.58 14.00
CA HIS A 11 -22.17 -12.55 13.16
C HIS A 11 -22.54 -12.31 11.68
N SER A 12 -23.47 -13.10 11.14
CA SER A 12 -23.87 -12.99 9.73
C SER A 12 -24.47 -11.62 9.42
N LYS A 13 -25.30 -11.05 10.30
CA LYS A 13 -25.91 -9.74 10.07
C LYS A 13 -24.91 -8.60 10.14
N VAL A 14 -23.96 -8.64 11.06
CA VAL A 14 -22.91 -7.60 11.13
C VAL A 14 -21.99 -7.72 9.91
N MET A 15 -21.58 -8.94 9.51
CA MET A 15 -20.76 -9.11 8.32
C MET A 15 -21.51 -8.66 7.05
N GLU A 16 -22.80 -9.00 6.89
CA GLU A 16 -23.63 -8.54 5.78
C GLU A 16 -23.69 -7.00 5.73
N TYR A 17 -23.81 -6.33 6.87
CA TYR A 17 -23.79 -4.87 6.94
C TYR A 17 -22.47 -4.29 6.43
N PHE A 18 -21.34 -4.81 6.89
CA PHE A 18 -20.03 -4.34 6.47
C PHE A 18 -19.69 -4.69 5.00
N ASP A 19 -20.19 -5.82 4.49
CA ASP A 19 -19.85 -6.29 3.14
C ASP A 19 -20.80 -5.77 2.05
N ARG A 20 -22.06 -5.44 2.39
CA ARG A 20 -23.10 -5.17 1.38
C ARG A 20 -23.86 -3.86 1.57
N VAL A 21 -23.92 -3.34 2.79
CA VAL A 21 -24.71 -2.13 3.08
C VAL A 21 -23.83 -0.90 3.09
N LEU A 22 -22.64 -0.98 3.68
CA LEU A 22 -21.70 0.14 3.70
C LEU A 22 -21.04 0.35 2.33
N ILE A 23 -20.78 1.59 2.00
CA ILE A 23 -19.89 1.94 0.88
C ILE A 23 -18.52 1.32 1.16
N GLN A 24 -17.96 0.59 0.18
CA GLN A 24 -16.69 -0.09 0.32
C GLN A 24 -15.51 0.90 0.20
N SER A 25 -15.50 1.90 1.07
CA SER A 25 -14.41 2.86 1.26
C SER A 25 -13.89 2.78 2.69
N PRO A 26 -12.58 3.01 2.92
CA PRO A 26 -12.01 3.00 4.28
C PRO A 26 -12.75 3.92 5.25
N ASP A 27 -13.12 5.12 4.83
CA ASP A 27 -13.79 6.10 5.69
C ASP A 27 -15.17 5.63 6.13
N SER A 28 -15.99 5.10 5.20
CA SER A 28 -17.31 4.56 5.51
C SER A 28 -17.23 3.36 6.46
N ILE A 29 -16.27 2.49 6.22
CA ILE A 29 -16.06 1.30 7.05
C ILE A 29 -15.54 1.69 8.43
N ASN A 30 -14.59 2.62 8.55
CA ASN A 30 -14.09 3.12 9.82
C ASN A 30 -15.20 3.73 10.65
N GLN A 31 -16.04 4.57 10.05
CA GLN A 31 -17.21 5.14 10.71
C GLN A 31 -18.19 4.07 11.22
N GLY A 32 -18.44 3.05 10.39
CA GLY A 32 -19.28 1.91 10.79
C GLY A 32 -18.68 1.09 11.93
N LEU A 33 -17.36 0.92 11.95
CA LEU A 33 -16.65 0.24 13.03
C LEU A 33 -16.72 1.04 14.33
N ASP A 34 -16.49 2.34 14.28
CA ASP A 34 -16.59 3.20 15.47
C ASP A 34 -18.01 3.17 16.05
N GLN A 35 -19.05 3.23 15.20
CA GLN A 35 -20.44 3.07 15.66
C GLN A 35 -20.74 1.69 16.26
N LEU A 36 -20.12 0.63 15.70
CA LEU A 36 -20.25 -0.72 16.26
C LEU A 36 -19.65 -0.78 17.67
N PHE A 37 -18.43 -0.28 17.84
CA PHE A 37 -17.73 -0.30 19.13
C PHE A 37 -18.35 0.62 20.16
N ASP A 38 -18.92 1.75 19.76
CA ASP A 38 -19.70 2.62 20.63
C ASP A 38 -20.96 1.92 21.16
N LYS A 39 -21.69 1.20 20.30
CA LYS A 39 -22.87 0.41 20.69
C LYS A 39 -22.52 -0.79 21.58
N ILE A 40 -21.36 -1.38 21.41
CA ILE A 40 -20.85 -2.45 22.28
C ILE A 40 -20.57 -1.91 23.69
N GLY A 41 -20.06 -0.68 23.77
CA GLY A 41 -19.78 0.02 25.04
C GLY A 41 -18.80 -0.74 25.93
N SER A 42 -19.19 -1.05 27.16
CA SER A 42 -18.37 -1.73 28.16
C SER A 42 -18.47 -3.27 28.14
N ASN A 43 -19.10 -3.85 27.12
CA ASN A 43 -19.18 -5.31 27.02
C ASN A 43 -17.86 -5.90 26.44
N GLU A 44 -16.96 -6.28 27.34
CA GLU A 44 -15.61 -6.76 27.01
C GLU A 44 -15.60 -7.99 26.10
N GLU A 45 -16.53 -8.96 26.31
CA GLU A 45 -16.61 -10.17 25.48
C GLU A 45 -16.96 -9.83 24.02
N MET A 46 -17.96 -8.95 23.82
CA MET A 46 -18.38 -8.48 22.51
C MET A 46 -17.31 -7.61 21.86
N PHE A 47 -16.68 -6.75 22.63
CA PHE A 47 -15.62 -5.86 22.16
C PHE A 47 -14.43 -6.68 21.61
N ARG A 48 -13.91 -7.60 22.43
CA ARG A 48 -12.81 -8.49 22.02
C ARG A 48 -13.16 -9.31 20.79
N TYR A 49 -14.34 -9.92 20.76
CA TYR A 49 -14.79 -10.73 19.63
C TYR A 49 -14.79 -9.92 18.32
N TRP A 50 -15.46 -8.76 18.33
CA TRP A 50 -15.57 -7.96 17.10
C TRP A 50 -14.28 -7.29 16.70
N LEU A 51 -13.47 -6.84 17.66
CA LEU A 51 -12.17 -6.25 17.34
C LEU A 51 -11.26 -7.26 16.66
N VAL A 52 -11.15 -8.48 17.19
CA VAL A 52 -10.34 -9.54 16.58
C VAL A 52 -10.89 -9.93 15.21
N THR A 53 -12.22 -10.09 15.09
CA THR A 53 -12.87 -10.49 13.84
C THR A 53 -12.65 -9.46 12.73
N MET A 54 -12.91 -8.18 13.01
CA MET A 54 -12.79 -7.10 12.03
C MET A 54 -11.34 -6.80 11.69
N PHE A 55 -10.45 -6.82 12.69
CA PHE A 55 -9.02 -6.64 12.45
C PHE A 55 -8.48 -7.71 11.50
N LYS A 56 -8.77 -8.98 11.75
CA LYS A 56 -8.36 -10.08 10.87
C LYS A 56 -8.91 -9.90 9.46
N LYS A 57 -10.20 -9.59 9.32
CA LYS A 57 -10.86 -9.36 8.04
C LYS A 57 -10.13 -8.32 7.19
N TYR A 58 -9.80 -7.16 7.78
CA TYR A 58 -9.19 -6.07 7.03
C TYR A 58 -7.66 -6.19 6.90
N ALA A 59 -6.98 -6.87 7.82
CA ALA A 59 -5.57 -7.20 7.70
C ALA A 59 -5.30 -8.19 6.56
N GLU A 60 -6.22 -9.13 6.33
CA GLU A 60 -6.15 -10.14 5.25
C GLU A 60 -6.87 -9.70 3.97
N SER A 61 -7.42 -8.50 3.92
CA SER A 61 -8.19 -8.01 2.77
C SER A 61 -7.32 -7.88 1.53
N LYS A 62 -7.84 -8.40 0.42
CA LYS A 62 -7.27 -8.21 -0.93
C LYS A 62 -7.83 -6.97 -1.62
N VAL A 63 -8.82 -6.33 -1.03
CA VAL A 63 -9.38 -5.09 -1.57
C VAL A 63 -8.41 -3.95 -1.31
N MET A 64 -8.08 -3.26 -2.38
CA MET A 64 -7.13 -2.14 -2.35
C MET A 64 -7.61 -1.04 -1.38
N GLY A 65 -6.70 -0.51 -0.55
CA GLY A 65 -6.98 0.56 0.41
C GLY A 65 -7.50 0.09 1.78
N MET A 66 -7.89 -1.18 1.95
CA MET A 66 -8.42 -1.70 3.22
C MET A 66 -7.36 -1.81 4.33
N ASP A 67 -6.09 -1.65 4.03
CA ASP A 67 -5.02 -1.47 5.02
C ASP A 67 -5.23 -0.20 5.87
N ALA A 68 -5.89 0.83 5.34
CA ALA A 68 -6.30 2.00 6.13
C ALA A 68 -7.30 1.62 7.26
N VAL A 69 -8.18 0.67 7.02
CA VAL A 69 -9.12 0.16 8.04
C VAL A 69 -8.39 -0.62 9.13
N MET A 70 -7.44 -1.47 8.73
CA MET A 70 -6.59 -2.20 9.68
C MET A 70 -5.81 -1.23 10.57
N ILE A 71 -5.23 -0.18 9.98
CA ILE A 71 -4.50 0.87 10.72
C ILE A 71 -5.43 1.62 11.67
N HIS A 72 -6.65 1.95 11.26
CA HIS A 72 -7.65 2.59 12.12
C HIS A 72 -7.95 1.72 13.34
N LEU A 73 -8.26 0.45 13.15
CA LEU A 73 -8.51 -0.50 14.24
C LEU A 73 -7.31 -0.64 15.18
N ALA A 74 -6.09 -0.71 14.62
CA ALA A 74 -4.87 -0.78 15.40
C ALA A 74 -4.70 0.46 16.28
N LYS A 75 -4.78 1.65 15.69
CA LYS A 75 -4.54 2.93 16.39
C LYS A 75 -5.64 3.27 17.38
N SER A 76 -6.91 3.03 17.02
CA SER A 76 -8.04 3.44 17.84
C SER A 76 -8.35 2.47 18.99
N TYR A 77 -7.97 1.19 18.84
CA TYR A 77 -8.43 0.17 19.80
C TYR A 77 -7.31 -0.72 20.35
N TYR A 78 -6.38 -1.23 19.51
CA TYR A 78 -5.31 -2.11 20.01
C TYR A 78 -4.20 -1.35 20.75
N LEU A 79 -3.75 -0.22 20.19
CA LEU A 79 -2.59 0.53 20.71
C LEU A 79 -2.95 1.53 21.81
N THR A 80 -4.26 1.78 22.06
CA THR A 80 -4.74 2.65 23.12
C THR A 80 -4.73 2.02 24.52
N GLY A 81 -4.38 0.73 24.62
CA GLY A 81 -4.46 -0.03 25.87
C GLY A 81 -5.82 -0.67 26.14
N ARG A 82 -6.86 -0.40 25.31
CA ARG A 82 -8.19 -1.00 25.48
C ARG A 82 -8.20 -2.51 25.19
N ALA A 83 -7.25 -3.00 24.37
CA ALA A 83 -7.02 -4.42 24.13
C ALA A 83 -6.00 -4.97 25.14
N ASP A 84 -6.37 -5.09 26.40
CA ASP A 84 -5.51 -5.51 27.52
C ASP A 84 -5.08 -6.97 27.45
N TRP A 85 -5.75 -7.79 26.61
CA TRP A 85 -5.43 -9.22 26.39
C TRP A 85 -4.26 -9.48 25.46
N ILE A 86 -3.70 -8.45 24.77
CA ILE A 86 -2.53 -8.61 23.91
C ILE A 86 -1.24 -8.48 24.72
N THR A 87 -0.20 -9.21 24.28
CA THR A 87 1.12 -9.09 24.91
C THR A 87 1.84 -7.81 24.48
N GLU A 88 2.79 -7.34 25.28
CA GLU A 88 3.62 -6.18 24.91
C GLU A 88 4.43 -6.43 23.65
N GLU A 89 4.88 -7.67 23.42
CA GLU A 89 5.57 -8.05 22.19
C GLU A 89 4.66 -7.87 20.95
N TYR A 90 3.41 -8.37 21.03
CA TYR A 90 2.44 -8.19 19.94
C TYR A 90 2.12 -6.71 19.73
N ARG A 91 1.96 -5.93 20.82
CA ARG A 91 1.75 -4.48 20.75
C ARG A 91 2.87 -3.77 20.02
N LYS A 92 4.13 -4.13 20.30
CA LYS A 92 5.31 -3.58 19.63
C LYS A 92 5.32 -3.94 18.14
N GLN A 93 5.10 -5.22 17.80
CA GLN A 93 5.03 -5.67 16.41
C GLN A 93 3.92 -4.95 15.64
N LEU A 94 2.74 -4.80 16.23
CA LEU A 94 1.62 -4.10 15.61
C LEU A 94 1.93 -2.61 15.40
N ASN A 95 2.58 -1.96 16.37
CA ASN A 95 2.98 -0.56 16.24
C ASN A 95 4.01 -0.36 15.12
N GLU A 96 4.98 -1.28 14.99
CA GLU A 96 5.95 -1.28 13.89
C GLU A 96 5.25 -1.50 12.54
N GLU A 97 4.29 -2.43 12.45
CA GLU A 97 3.50 -2.68 11.24
C GLU A 97 2.74 -1.42 10.81
N VAL A 98 2.06 -0.78 11.75
CA VAL A 98 1.33 0.48 11.51
C VAL A 98 2.28 1.60 11.07
N ALA A 99 3.45 1.69 11.71
CA ALA A 99 4.45 2.69 11.36
C ALA A 99 4.92 2.56 9.90
N TYR A 100 5.07 1.34 9.38
CA TYR A 100 5.39 1.10 7.97
C TYR A 100 4.23 1.43 7.03
N LEU A 101 3.04 0.92 7.34
CA LEU A 101 1.90 0.99 6.42
C LEU A 101 1.30 2.40 6.28
N GLN A 102 1.35 3.22 7.33
CA GLN A 102 0.67 4.51 7.37
C GLN A 102 1.19 5.55 6.38
N HIS A 103 2.41 5.39 5.87
CA HIS A 103 3.06 6.36 4.99
C HIS A 103 2.58 6.26 3.54
N SER A 104 2.20 5.06 3.09
CA SER A 104 1.84 4.80 1.69
C SER A 104 0.37 4.38 1.51
N LEU A 105 -0.54 5.03 2.22
CA LEU A 105 -1.97 4.82 2.04
C LEU A 105 -2.48 5.51 0.77
N ILE A 106 -3.48 4.90 0.14
CA ILE A 106 -4.19 5.51 -1.00
C ILE A 106 -4.80 6.85 -0.59
N GLY A 107 -4.75 7.82 -1.49
CA GLY A 107 -5.17 9.20 -1.25
C GLY A 107 -4.18 10.05 -0.46
N LYS A 108 -3.06 9.48 -0.02
CA LYS A 108 -1.96 10.22 0.62
C LYS A 108 -0.93 10.67 -0.41
N GLN A 109 -0.25 11.77 -0.10
CA GLN A 109 0.94 12.18 -0.80
C GLN A 109 2.01 11.11 -0.70
N ALA A 110 2.61 10.71 -1.82
CA ALA A 110 3.73 9.78 -1.84
C ALA A 110 4.89 10.35 -1.01
N PRO A 111 5.46 9.60 -0.07
CA PRO A 111 6.59 10.06 0.72
C PRO A 111 7.78 10.45 -0.17
N PRO A 112 8.49 11.54 0.14
CA PRO A 112 9.69 11.91 -0.60
C PRO A 112 10.77 10.83 -0.45
N ILE A 113 11.56 10.63 -1.51
CA ILE A 113 12.68 9.71 -1.52
C ILE A 113 13.95 10.54 -1.72
N GLU A 114 14.62 10.85 -0.62
CA GLU A 114 15.85 11.65 -0.65
C GLU A 114 17.09 10.76 -0.82
N GLY A 115 18.16 11.31 -1.40
CA GLY A 115 19.45 10.64 -1.52
C GLY A 115 19.52 9.57 -2.60
N ILE A 116 18.53 9.51 -3.49
CA ILE A 116 18.57 8.67 -4.69
C ILE A 116 19.22 9.41 -5.86
N VAL A 117 19.81 8.65 -6.76
CA VAL A 117 20.49 9.15 -7.95
C VAL A 117 20.04 8.43 -9.20
N ASP A 118 20.15 9.11 -10.35
CA ASP A 118 19.88 8.55 -11.66
C ASP A 118 21.08 7.76 -12.24
N THR A 119 21.00 7.34 -13.51
CA THR A 119 22.05 6.60 -14.22
C THR A 119 23.34 7.40 -14.41
N LEU A 120 23.26 8.74 -14.40
CA LEU A 120 24.40 9.64 -14.46
C LEU A 120 24.94 10.01 -13.07
N MET A 121 24.40 9.38 -12.01
CA MET A 121 24.73 9.64 -10.61
C MET A 121 24.37 11.08 -10.16
N GLN A 122 23.37 11.69 -10.81
CA GLN A 122 22.83 12.97 -10.40
C GLN A 122 21.64 12.77 -9.46
N PRO A 123 21.49 13.65 -8.44
CA PRO A 123 20.32 13.61 -7.57
C PRO A 123 19.02 13.69 -8.36
N ILE A 124 18.06 12.84 -8.05
CA ILE A 124 16.73 12.86 -8.66
C ILE A 124 15.65 12.83 -7.57
N TYR A 125 14.51 13.44 -7.82
CA TYR A 125 13.43 13.61 -6.87
C TYR A 125 12.12 13.16 -7.49
N LEU A 126 11.42 12.25 -6.81
CA LEU A 126 10.15 11.67 -7.30
C LEU A 126 9.07 12.74 -7.51
N ASP A 127 9.01 13.74 -6.63
CA ASP A 127 8.04 14.83 -6.67
C ASP A 127 8.29 15.84 -7.81
N GLN A 128 9.47 15.80 -8.42
CA GLN A 128 9.84 16.69 -9.53
C GLN A 128 9.65 16.06 -10.92
N ILE A 129 9.18 14.82 -11.00
CA ILE A 129 8.95 14.14 -12.28
C ILE A 129 7.71 14.73 -12.98
N PRO A 130 7.86 15.37 -14.15
CA PRO A 130 6.75 15.97 -14.86
C PRO A 130 5.99 14.90 -15.64
N ALA A 131 4.96 14.33 -15.05
CA ALA A 131 4.12 13.31 -15.68
C ALA A 131 2.70 13.36 -15.14
N GLN A 132 1.70 13.12 -15.98
CA GLN A 132 0.30 13.02 -15.60
C GLN A 132 0.11 11.89 -14.59
N TYR A 133 0.76 10.76 -14.84
CA TYR A 133 0.85 9.63 -13.93
C TYR A 133 2.29 9.17 -13.78
N THR A 134 2.67 8.76 -12.58
CA THR A 134 3.97 8.14 -12.32
C THR A 134 3.75 6.72 -11.81
N LEU A 135 4.28 5.73 -12.50
CA LEU A 135 4.32 4.36 -12.02
C LEU A 135 5.64 4.15 -11.26
N LEU A 136 5.60 4.29 -9.94
CA LEU A 136 6.74 4.00 -9.08
C LEU A 136 6.87 2.48 -8.96
N PHE A 137 7.88 1.94 -9.65
CA PHE A 137 8.20 0.51 -9.72
C PHE A 137 9.45 0.24 -8.88
N ILE A 138 9.29 -0.33 -7.69
CA ILE A 138 10.41 -0.65 -6.79
C ILE A 138 10.78 -2.12 -7.00
N TYR A 139 12.01 -2.37 -7.44
CA TYR A 139 12.44 -3.67 -7.90
C TYR A 139 13.81 -4.10 -7.34
N ASP A 140 14.08 -5.41 -7.42
CA ASP A 140 15.41 -5.98 -7.21
C ASP A 140 15.87 -6.67 -8.51
N PRO A 141 17.12 -6.46 -8.97
CA PRO A 141 17.62 -7.06 -10.22
C PRO A 141 17.59 -8.59 -10.25
N ASP A 142 17.65 -9.25 -9.09
CA ASP A 142 17.61 -10.71 -9.00
C ASP A 142 16.21 -11.29 -8.79
N CYS A 143 15.23 -10.43 -8.59
CA CYS A 143 13.85 -10.85 -8.38
C CYS A 143 13.21 -11.35 -9.69
N GLY A 144 12.89 -12.63 -9.76
CA GLY A 144 12.24 -13.22 -10.93
C GLY A 144 10.85 -12.64 -11.26
N HIS A 145 10.09 -12.23 -10.24
CA HIS A 145 8.80 -11.54 -10.44
C HIS A 145 9.02 -10.12 -11.01
N CYS A 146 10.08 -9.44 -10.58
CA CYS A 146 10.41 -8.12 -11.12
C CYS A 146 10.73 -8.20 -12.61
N LYS A 147 11.52 -9.20 -13.04
CA LYS A 147 11.86 -9.40 -14.47
C LYS A 147 10.61 -9.57 -15.32
N LYS A 148 9.67 -10.42 -14.89
CA LYS A 148 8.38 -10.61 -15.60
C LYS A 148 7.55 -9.33 -15.67
N SER A 149 7.56 -8.53 -14.59
CA SER A 149 6.85 -7.24 -14.60
C SER A 149 7.52 -6.22 -15.51
N ILE A 150 8.84 -6.24 -15.60
CA ILE A 150 9.62 -5.37 -16.52
C ILE A 150 9.31 -5.75 -17.96
N GLU A 151 9.43 -7.04 -18.34
CA GLU A 151 9.08 -7.53 -19.67
C GLU A 151 7.67 -7.06 -20.08
N LYS A 152 6.71 -7.17 -19.18
CA LYS A 152 5.35 -6.74 -19.43
C LYS A 152 5.20 -5.22 -19.59
N LEU A 153 5.88 -4.43 -18.76
CA LEU A 153 5.89 -2.96 -18.90
C LEU A 153 6.53 -2.52 -20.22
N GLU A 154 7.59 -3.21 -20.67
CA GLU A 154 8.26 -2.96 -21.95
C GLU A 154 7.35 -3.29 -23.13
N GLU A 155 6.58 -4.39 -23.08
CA GLU A 155 5.57 -4.72 -24.09
C GLU A 155 4.47 -3.66 -24.19
N MET A 156 4.19 -2.93 -23.12
CA MET A 156 3.15 -1.89 -23.04
C MET A 156 3.70 -0.46 -23.17
N ASP A 157 4.97 -0.27 -23.48
CA ASP A 157 5.66 1.03 -23.44
C ASP A 157 4.95 2.12 -24.27
N SER A 158 4.52 1.79 -25.49
CA SER A 158 3.77 2.73 -26.34
C SER A 158 2.46 3.18 -25.71
N GLU A 159 1.77 2.27 -25.03
CA GLU A 159 0.53 2.56 -24.32
C GLU A 159 0.77 3.39 -23.06
N LEU A 160 1.82 3.09 -22.30
CA LEU A 160 2.22 3.90 -21.13
C LEU A 160 2.44 5.36 -21.53
N TYR A 161 3.14 5.57 -22.66
CA TYR A 161 3.37 6.90 -23.21
C TYR A 161 2.07 7.60 -23.61
N GLU A 162 1.18 6.93 -24.35
CA GLU A 162 -0.14 7.48 -24.76
C GLU A 162 -1.02 7.87 -23.57
N LEU A 163 -0.94 7.12 -22.47
CA LEU A 163 -1.66 7.37 -21.22
C LEU A 163 -0.97 8.40 -20.30
N GLY A 164 0.17 8.97 -20.70
CA GLY A 164 0.93 9.92 -19.90
C GLY A 164 1.54 9.31 -18.63
N ILE A 165 1.84 8.00 -18.66
CA ILE A 165 2.43 7.25 -17.54
C ILE A 165 3.95 7.22 -17.69
N GLN A 166 4.65 7.88 -16.78
CA GLN A 166 6.11 7.77 -16.67
C GLN A 166 6.47 6.66 -15.68
N VAL A 167 7.26 5.69 -16.12
CA VAL A 167 7.83 4.68 -15.22
C VAL A 167 9.01 5.27 -14.47
N PHE A 168 8.96 5.22 -13.13
CA PHE A 168 10.05 5.55 -12.23
C PHE A 168 10.52 4.26 -11.54
N ALA A 169 11.59 3.67 -12.06
CA ALA A 169 12.12 2.38 -11.64
C ALA A 169 13.19 2.57 -10.55
N LEU A 170 12.81 2.33 -9.29
CA LEU A 170 13.69 2.45 -8.13
C LEU A 170 14.27 1.09 -7.73
N CYS A 171 15.59 0.98 -7.82
CA CYS A 171 16.29 -0.25 -7.46
C CYS A 171 16.51 -0.37 -5.96
N THR A 172 16.32 -1.59 -5.42
CA THR A 172 16.52 -1.86 -4.00
C THR A 172 17.97 -2.17 -3.62
N THR A 173 18.86 -2.53 -4.56
CA THR A 173 20.28 -2.73 -4.24
C THR A 173 21.00 -1.41 -3.98
N THR A 174 22.07 -1.44 -3.22
CA THR A 174 23.04 -0.34 -3.05
C THR A 174 24.29 -0.54 -3.92
N ASP A 175 24.37 -1.68 -4.62
CA ASP A 175 25.48 -2.03 -5.52
C ASP A 175 25.34 -1.31 -6.85
N VAL A 176 25.96 -0.15 -6.97
CA VAL A 176 25.91 0.70 -8.17
C VAL A 176 26.46 -0.01 -9.43
N PRO A 177 27.61 -0.70 -9.43
CA PRO A 177 28.10 -1.45 -10.59
C PRO A 177 27.10 -2.49 -11.10
N ARG A 178 26.52 -3.26 -10.19
CA ARG A 178 25.51 -4.28 -10.52
C ARG A 178 24.25 -3.65 -11.11
N TRP A 179 23.76 -2.58 -10.47
CA TRP A 179 22.61 -1.83 -10.98
C TRP A 179 22.86 -1.26 -12.37
N LYS A 180 24.02 -0.60 -12.61
CA LYS A 180 24.37 -0.04 -13.92
C LYS A 180 24.40 -1.11 -15.01
N LYS A 181 24.92 -2.31 -14.70
CA LYS A 181 24.90 -3.44 -15.65
C LYS A 181 23.46 -3.87 -15.96
N PHE A 182 22.58 -3.89 -14.98
CA PHE A 182 21.16 -4.23 -15.19
C PHE A 182 20.45 -3.18 -16.05
N VAL A 183 20.67 -1.91 -15.75
CA VAL A 183 20.02 -0.78 -16.45
C VAL A 183 20.53 -0.58 -17.87
N SER A 184 21.76 -1.07 -18.22
CA SER A 184 22.30 -0.96 -19.59
C SER A 184 21.43 -1.67 -20.64
N ASP A 185 20.66 -2.66 -20.23
CA ASP A 185 19.78 -3.44 -21.07
C ASP A 185 18.30 -3.08 -20.89
N ALA A 186 18.01 -2.08 -20.03
CA ALA A 186 16.65 -1.66 -19.71
C ALA A 186 16.14 -0.57 -20.66
N ASN A 187 14.81 -0.32 -20.62
CA ASN A 187 14.17 0.70 -21.43
C ASN A 187 14.73 2.10 -21.12
N PRO A 188 15.32 2.82 -22.09
CA PRO A 188 15.93 4.13 -21.89
C PRO A 188 14.92 5.26 -21.57
N GLU A 189 13.64 5.09 -21.92
CA GLU A 189 12.59 6.08 -21.68
C GLU A 189 12.13 6.09 -20.22
N TRP A 190 12.50 5.06 -19.44
CA TRP A 190 12.19 5.01 -18.03
C TRP A 190 13.20 5.81 -17.20
N ILE A 191 12.72 6.32 -16.10
CA ILE A 191 13.60 6.95 -15.11
C ILE A 191 14.11 5.86 -14.17
N HIS A 192 15.40 5.57 -14.22
CA HIS A 192 16.05 4.60 -13.36
C HIS A 192 16.76 5.28 -12.20
N ALA A 193 16.47 4.85 -10.99
CA ALA A 193 17.04 5.40 -9.77
C ALA A 193 17.57 4.32 -8.81
N ILE A 194 18.54 4.69 -8.01
CA ILE A 194 19.13 3.85 -6.97
C ILE A 194 19.42 4.71 -5.73
N ASP A 195 19.38 4.11 -4.54
CA ASP A 195 19.91 4.67 -3.30
C ASP A 195 21.29 4.06 -2.99
N PRO A 196 22.39 4.67 -3.42
CA PRO A 196 23.71 4.10 -3.21
C PRO A 196 24.14 4.12 -1.73
N SER A 197 23.52 4.97 -0.91
CA SER A 197 23.83 5.11 0.50
C SER A 197 23.03 4.16 1.41
N GLY A 198 21.89 3.67 0.93
CA GLY A 198 20.92 2.90 1.70
C GLY A 198 20.22 3.71 2.81
N LYS A 199 20.22 5.05 2.71
CA LYS A 199 19.73 5.95 3.77
C LYS A 199 18.45 6.70 3.44
N SER A 200 17.86 6.48 2.27
CA SER A 200 16.64 7.18 1.83
C SER A 200 15.37 6.76 2.57
N TYR A 201 15.42 5.69 3.35
CA TYR A 201 14.28 5.13 4.09
C TYR A 201 13.06 4.73 3.21
N PHE A 202 13.18 4.70 1.88
CA PHE A 202 12.08 4.34 1.00
C PHE A 202 11.50 2.95 1.29
N ARG A 203 12.34 2.01 1.76
CA ARG A 203 11.88 0.69 2.16
C ARG A 203 10.85 0.74 3.29
N VAL A 204 10.99 1.68 4.22
CA VAL A 204 10.05 1.94 5.30
C VAL A 204 8.81 2.63 4.76
N TYR A 205 8.99 3.75 4.07
CA TYR A 205 7.90 4.59 3.61
C TYR A 205 6.98 3.92 2.60
N TYR A 206 7.52 3.05 1.75
CA TYR A 206 6.77 2.29 0.75
C TYR A 206 6.55 0.82 1.13
N ASN A 207 6.76 0.47 2.42
CA ASN A 207 6.55 -0.89 2.95
C ASN A 207 7.18 -2.00 2.07
N VAL A 208 8.44 -1.81 1.66
CA VAL A 208 9.14 -2.73 0.75
C VAL A 208 9.66 -3.94 1.52
N ARG A 209 8.79 -4.91 1.75
CA ARG A 209 9.13 -6.21 2.38
C ARG A 209 9.42 -7.30 1.35
N SER A 210 8.92 -7.11 0.14
CA SER A 210 9.16 -7.96 -1.03
C SER A 210 9.15 -7.11 -2.29
N THR A 211 9.70 -7.62 -3.38
CA THR A 211 9.70 -6.96 -4.69
C THR A 211 8.98 -7.83 -5.73
N PRO A 212 8.36 -7.24 -6.76
CA PRO A 212 8.20 -5.80 -6.94
C PRO A 212 7.20 -5.16 -5.98
N GLN A 213 7.38 -3.85 -5.67
CA GLN A 213 6.32 -3.01 -5.11
C GLN A 213 5.98 -1.95 -6.15
N VAL A 214 4.69 -1.79 -6.43
CA VAL A 214 4.23 -0.88 -7.47
C VAL A 214 3.19 0.08 -6.91
N TYR A 215 3.35 1.36 -7.21
CA TYR A 215 2.44 2.43 -6.84
C TYR A 215 2.12 3.26 -8.07
N LEU A 216 0.85 3.57 -8.28
CA LEU A 216 0.41 4.56 -9.26
C LEU A 216 0.18 5.88 -8.55
N LEU A 217 0.83 6.93 -9.04
CA LEU A 217 0.73 8.28 -8.50
C LEU A 217 0.12 9.20 -9.58
N ASP A 218 -0.67 10.18 -9.16
CA ASP A 218 -1.14 11.24 -10.06
C ASP A 218 -0.06 12.34 -10.28
N GLU A 219 -0.41 13.38 -11.00
CA GLU A 219 0.47 14.52 -11.28
C GLU A 219 1.00 15.17 -10.00
N SER A 220 0.16 15.28 -8.97
CA SER A 220 0.54 15.82 -7.67
C SER A 220 1.32 14.83 -6.80
N LYS A 221 1.59 13.62 -7.29
CA LYS A 221 2.18 12.48 -6.57
C LYS A 221 1.32 11.94 -5.42
N THR A 222 0.00 12.10 -5.51
CA THR A 222 -0.93 11.40 -4.63
C THR A 222 -1.01 9.93 -5.04
N ILE A 223 -0.97 9.01 -4.08
CA ILE A 223 -1.06 7.57 -4.32
C ILE A 223 -2.49 7.23 -4.74
N LEU A 224 -2.68 6.85 -6.01
CA LEU A 224 -3.97 6.42 -6.57
C LEU A 224 -4.22 4.93 -6.35
N ALA A 225 -3.16 4.12 -6.49
CA ALA A 225 -3.26 2.66 -6.40
C ALA A 225 -1.95 2.02 -5.95
N LYS A 226 -2.07 0.82 -5.38
CA LYS A 226 -0.96 -0.05 -5.00
C LYS A 226 -1.41 -1.51 -4.93
N LYS A 227 -0.46 -2.45 -4.96
CA LYS A 227 -0.73 -3.90 -4.83
C LYS A 227 -1.68 -4.44 -5.93
N LEU A 228 -1.57 -3.91 -7.12
CA LEU A 228 -2.25 -4.38 -8.32
C LEU A 228 -1.24 -5.01 -9.28
N ASP A 229 -1.72 -5.84 -10.19
CA ASP A 229 -0.93 -6.28 -11.33
C ASP A 229 -0.79 -5.15 -12.36
N ILE A 230 0.23 -5.22 -13.23
CA ILE A 230 0.51 -4.16 -14.21
C ILE A 230 -0.72 -3.83 -15.06
N ASP A 231 -1.44 -4.83 -15.58
CA ASP A 231 -2.66 -4.61 -16.36
C ASP A 231 -3.72 -3.81 -15.57
N GLN A 232 -3.88 -4.14 -14.31
CA GLN A 232 -4.88 -3.47 -13.46
C GLN A 232 -4.52 -1.99 -13.23
N PHE A 233 -3.23 -1.65 -13.16
CA PHE A 233 -2.81 -0.24 -13.10
C PHE A 233 -3.18 0.49 -14.40
N ILE A 234 -2.93 -0.13 -15.56
CA ILE A 234 -3.26 0.45 -16.86
C ILE A 234 -4.77 0.61 -17.02
N ASP A 235 -5.54 -0.44 -16.70
CA ASP A 235 -7.01 -0.38 -16.74
C ASP A 235 -7.57 0.70 -15.81
N LEU A 236 -6.95 0.92 -14.65
CA LEU A 236 -7.36 2.00 -13.75
C LEU A 236 -7.15 3.37 -14.41
N VAL A 237 -6.03 3.59 -15.09
CA VAL A 237 -5.77 4.85 -15.80
C VAL A 237 -6.73 5.01 -16.95
N ARG A 238 -6.94 3.98 -17.82
CA ARG A 238 -7.93 4.00 -18.89
C ARG A 238 -9.33 4.42 -18.40
N ASN A 239 -9.79 3.77 -17.32
CA ASN A 239 -11.09 4.09 -16.73
C ASN A 239 -11.18 5.53 -16.21
N ARG A 240 -10.08 6.08 -15.69
CA ARG A 240 -10.04 7.48 -15.22
C ARG A 240 -10.09 8.48 -16.37
N GLU A 241 -9.43 8.16 -17.47
CA GLU A 241 -9.40 8.99 -18.70
C GLU A 241 -10.65 8.79 -19.57
N GLY A 242 -11.49 7.80 -19.27
CA GLY A 242 -12.73 7.51 -20.04
C GLY A 242 -12.45 6.82 -21.38
N ILE A 243 -11.37 6.08 -21.45
CA ILE A 243 -10.90 5.34 -22.65
C ILE A 243 -11.20 3.84 -22.48
#